data_7807d3a1011723b87e1c5255102646e6
#
_entry.id   7807d3a1011723b87e1c5255102646e6
#
_cell.length_a   1.000
_cell.length_b   1.000
_cell.length_c   1.000
_cell.angle_alpha   90.00
_cell.angle_beta   90.00
_cell.angle_gamma   90.00
#
_symmetry.space_group_name_H-M   'P 1'
#
loop_
_entity.id
_entity.type
_entity.pdbx_description
1 polymer ?
#
loop_
_entity_poly.entity_id
_entity_poly.type
_entity_poly.pdbx_seq_one_letter_code
_entity_poly.pdbx_strand_id
1 'polypeptide(L)'
;MKIKSSLGFSLVELLVVVAIIGVLSAIGVLSYNGYISGAKEKSAKNVMQQISLAQTEEYSNSGSYYTQEDGSCTPTQASSDDIEAFLFGGGDQIGDDIGYNICIASTGAANYQIVATETDGSNPCTLTLTRNGNFARDNNC
;
A
#
# COMPACT_ATOMS: atom_id res chain seq x y z
N MET A 1 1.51 -52.30 39.69
CA MET A 1 1.15 -51.65 38.43
C MET A 1 0.39 -50.36 38.78
N LYS A 2 1.00 -49.15 38.67
CA LYS A 2 0.33 -47.88 38.95
C LYS A 2 -0.37 -47.41 37.67
N ILE A 3 -1.69 -47.42 37.67
CA ILE A 3 -2.52 -46.86 36.62
C ILE A 3 -2.39 -45.32 36.75
N LYS A 4 -1.69 -44.69 35.84
CA LYS A 4 -1.75 -43.21 35.70
C LYS A 4 -3.14 -42.85 35.19
N SER A 5 -3.93 -42.21 36.02
CA SER A 5 -5.18 -41.59 35.58
C SER A 5 -4.84 -40.47 34.62
N SER A 6 -5.17 -40.63 33.35
CA SER A 6 -5.15 -39.56 32.37
C SER A 6 -6.34 -38.62 32.71
N LEU A 7 -6.04 -37.42 33.17
CA LEU A 7 -7.01 -36.36 33.33
C LEU A 7 -7.41 -35.92 31.90
N GLY A 8 -8.55 -36.40 31.44
CA GLY A 8 -9.15 -35.94 30.18
C GLY A 8 -9.84 -34.60 30.37
N PHE A 9 -9.84 -33.76 29.32
CA PHE A 9 -10.58 -32.50 29.28
C PHE A 9 -12.09 -32.74 29.46
N SER A 10 -12.71 -31.91 30.28
CA SER A 10 -14.18 -31.90 30.42
C SER A 10 -14.82 -31.29 29.16
N LEU A 11 -15.98 -31.80 28.76
CA LEU A 11 -16.76 -31.28 27.63
C LEU A 11 -17.13 -29.81 27.83
N VAL A 12 -17.39 -29.41 29.07
CA VAL A 12 -17.69 -28.01 29.43
C VAL A 12 -16.46 -27.10 29.26
N GLU A 13 -15.27 -27.56 29.64
CA GLU A 13 -14.03 -26.77 29.42
C GLU A 13 -13.78 -26.51 27.94
N LEU A 14 -14.00 -27.50 27.07
CA LEU A 14 -13.87 -27.33 25.64
C LEU A 14 -14.93 -26.33 25.10
N LEU A 15 -16.15 -26.42 25.56
CA LEU A 15 -17.24 -25.56 25.13
C LEU A 15 -17.00 -24.09 25.50
N VAL A 16 -16.49 -23.82 26.70
CA VAL A 16 -16.12 -22.47 27.14
C VAL A 16 -14.98 -21.89 26.29
N VAL A 17 -13.97 -22.69 25.99
CA VAL A 17 -12.83 -22.25 25.17
C VAL A 17 -13.29 -21.86 23.76
N VAL A 18 -14.08 -22.69 23.08
CA VAL A 18 -14.57 -22.36 21.74
C VAL A 18 -15.51 -21.16 21.74
N ALA A 19 -16.31 -20.96 22.82
CA ALA A 19 -17.14 -19.78 22.95
C ALA A 19 -16.31 -18.49 23.06
N ILE A 20 -15.25 -18.49 23.86
CA ILE A 20 -14.32 -17.33 23.99
C ILE A 20 -13.60 -17.05 22.67
N ILE A 21 -13.07 -18.07 22.00
CA ILE A 21 -12.41 -17.92 20.70
C ILE A 21 -13.40 -17.36 19.67
N GLY A 22 -14.64 -17.83 19.66
CA GLY A 22 -15.68 -17.33 18.76
C GLY A 22 -15.95 -15.82 18.93
N VAL A 23 -16.07 -15.35 20.18
CA VAL A 23 -16.27 -13.93 20.49
C VAL A 23 -15.05 -13.09 20.08
N LEU A 24 -13.81 -13.54 20.42
CA LEU A 24 -12.58 -12.84 20.09
C LEU A 24 -12.37 -12.75 18.57
N SER A 25 -12.69 -13.81 17.84
CA SER A 25 -12.59 -13.85 16.39
C SER A 25 -13.52 -12.84 15.72
N ALA A 26 -14.75 -12.69 16.22
CA ALA A 26 -15.74 -11.75 15.68
C ALA A 26 -15.27 -10.29 15.76
N ILE A 27 -14.58 -9.91 16.83
CA ILE A 27 -14.03 -8.55 17.02
C ILE A 27 -12.73 -8.40 16.24
N GLY A 28 -11.90 -9.44 16.20
CA GLY A 28 -10.56 -9.41 15.58
C GLY A 28 -10.60 -9.11 14.09
N VAL A 29 -11.53 -9.68 13.34
CA VAL A 29 -11.63 -9.50 11.87
C VAL A 29 -11.89 -8.04 11.47
N LEU A 30 -12.79 -7.35 12.19
CA LEU A 30 -13.12 -5.96 11.89
C LEU A 30 -11.93 -5.01 12.13
N SER A 31 -11.22 -5.22 13.24
CA SER A 31 -10.04 -4.41 13.59
C SER A 31 -8.86 -4.68 12.64
N TYR A 32 -8.72 -5.92 12.17
CA TYR A 32 -7.63 -6.32 11.28
C TYR A 32 -7.74 -5.66 9.89
N ASN A 33 -8.93 -5.58 9.31
CA ASN A 33 -9.14 -4.95 8.00
C ASN A 33 -8.77 -3.46 8.01
N GLY A 34 -9.15 -2.71 9.05
CA GLY A 34 -8.76 -1.31 9.17
C GLY A 34 -7.26 -1.11 9.36
N TYR A 35 -6.59 -2.03 10.06
CA TYR A 35 -5.14 -2.01 10.24
C TYR A 35 -4.39 -2.25 8.92
N ILE A 36 -4.84 -3.23 8.12
CA ILE A 36 -4.23 -3.54 6.81
C ILE A 36 -4.36 -2.37 5.84
N SER A 37 -5.54 -1.74 5.73
CA SER A 37 -5.73 -0.57 4.87
C SER A 37 -4.80 0.58 5.26
N GLY A 38 -4.70 0.90 6.55
CA GLY A 38 -3.76 1.92 7.02
C GLY A 38 -2.28 1.57 6.82
N ALA A 39 -1.92 0.29 6.85
CA ALA A 39 -0.56 -0.18 6.56
C ALA A 39 -0.23 -0.03 5.07
N LYS A 40 -1.15 -0.42 4.17
CA LYS A 40 -1.03 -0.23 2.72
C LYS A 40 -0.84 1.26 2.35
N GLU A 41 -1.65 2.15 2.92
CA GLU A 41 -1.52 3.60 2.71
C GLU A 41 -0.14 4.13 3.10
N LYS A 42 0.38 3.69 4.25
CA LYS A 42 1.74 4.09 4.70
C LYS A 42 2.83 3.55 3.78
N SER A 43 2.71 2.31 3.32
CA SER A 43 3.63 1.72 2.36
C SER A 43 3.62 2.49 1.04
N ALA A 44 2.44 2.81 0.50
CA ALA A 44 2.31 3.61 -0.71
C ALA A 44 2.96 4.99 -0.56
N LYS A 45 2.74 5.68 0.56
CA LYS A 45 3.39 6.96 0.86
C LYS A 45 4.91 6.87 0.90
N ASN A 46 5.46 5.80 1.48
CA ASN A 46 6.90 5.58 1.51
C ASN A 46 7.46 5.38 0.10
N VAL A 47 6.80 4.59 -0.73
CA VAL A 47 7.19 4.38 -2.14
C VAL A 47 7.11 5.68 -2.93
N MET A 48 6.03 6.46 -2.78
CA MET A 48 5.92 7.78 -3.43
C MET A 48 7.06 8.73 -3.03
N GLN A 49 7.53 8.70 -1.78
CA GLN A 49 8.69 9.47 -1.34
C GLN A 49 9.98 8.96 -2.00
N GLN A 50 10.18 7.65 -2.14
CA GLN A 50 11.33 7.08 -2.84
C GLN A 50 11.33 7.48 -4.31
N ILE A 51 10.17 7.44 -4.98
CA ILE A 51 10.01 7.95 -6.34
C ILE A 51 10.39 9.43 -6.43
N SER A 52 9.96 10.26 -5.48
CA SER A 52 10.32 11.69 -5.45
C SER A 52 11.83 11.92 -5.30
N LEU A 53 12.52 11.07 -4.55
CA LEU A 53 13.99 11.11 -4.45
C LEU A 53 14.64 10.69 -5.77
N ALA A 54 14.19 9.60 -6.38
CA ALA A 54 14.67 9.14 -7.69
C ALA A 54 14.42 10.17 -8.79
N GLN A 55 13.30 10.89 -8.77
CA GLN A 55 13.02 12.02 -9.65
C GLN A 55 14.04 13.15 -9.50
N THR A 56 14.48 13.42 -8.28
CA THR A 56 15.52 14.44 -8.03
C THR A 56 16.86 14.03 -8.62
N GLU A 57 17.21 12.76 -8.51
CA GLU A 57 18.40 12.18 -9.13
C GLU A 57 18.30 12.23 -10.66
N GLU A 58 17.17 11.82 -11.24
CA GLU A 58 16.91 11.88 -12.67
C GLU A 58 17.06 13.32 -13.21
N TYR A 59 16.46 14.29 -12.52
CA TYR A 59 16.60 15.70 -12.89
C TYR A 59 18.05 16.19 -12.86
N SER A 60 18.85 15.73 -11.90
CA SER A 60 20.26 16.08 -11.79
C SER A 60 21.09 15.51 -12.94
N ASN A 61 20.69 14.35 -13.46
CA ASN A 61 21.39 13.64 -14.53
C ASN A 61 20.96 14.11 -15.94
N SER A 62 19.66 14.25 -16.17
CA SER A 62 19.07 14.51 -17.48
C SER A 62 18.57 15.95 -17.68
N GLY A 63 18.38 16.71 -16.59
CA GLY A 63 17.80 18.06 -16.62
C GLY A 63 16.27 18.07 -16.74
N SER A 64 15.62 16.89 -16.68
CA SER A 64 14.16 16.76 -16.76
C SER A 64 13.66 15.72 -15.76
N TYR A 65 12.41 15.85 -15.33
CA TYR A 65 11.74 14.81 -14.55
C TYR A 65 11.16 13.75 -15.47
N TYR A 66 11.15 12.51 -15.02
CA TYR A 66 10.43 11.44 -15.68
C TYR A 66 8.93 11.63 -15.49
N THR A 67 8.16 11.60 -16.57
CA THR A 67 6.69 11.66 -16.54
C THR A 67 6.12 10.76 -17.62
N GLN A 68 4.97 10.17 -17.35
CA GLN A 68 4.30 9.24 -18.26
C GLN A 68 3.24 9.94 -19.10
N GLU A 69 2.54 10.92 -18.51
CA GLU A 69 1.45 11.67 -19.16
C GLU A 69 1.50 13.14 -18.78
N ASP A 70 0.90 13.98 -19.64
CA ASP A 70 0.76 15.42 -19.39
C ASP A 70 -0.58 15.74 -18.71
N GLY A 71 -0.53 16.55 -17.67
CA GLY A 71 -1.68 17.03 -16.92
C GLY A 71 -2.16 16.08 -15.85
N SER A 72 -2.64 14.90 -16.21
CA SER A 72 -3.11 13.86 -15.28
C SER A 72 -2.81 12.47 -15.81
N CYS A 73 -2.62 11.51 -14.93
CA CYS A 73 -2.42 10.11 -15.30
C CYS A 73 -3.36 9.19 -14.53
N THR A 74 -3.57 7.99 -15.07
CA THR A 74 -4.34 6.95 -14.41
C THR A 74 -3.40 5.86 -13.93
N PRO A 75 -3.27 5.63 -12.60
CA PRO A 75 -2.42 4.57 -12.07
C PRO A 75 -2.88 3.19 -12.52
N THR A 76 -1.94 2.42 -13.08
CA THR A 76 -2.13 1.03 -13.52
C THR A 76 -0.90 0.22 -13.13
N GLN A 77 -0.99 -1.11 -13.19
CA GLN A 77 0.18 -1.97 -13.00
C GLN A 77 1.28 -1.62 -14.01
N ALA A 78 0.93 -1.45 -15.27
CA ALA A 78 1.89 -1.10 -16.31
C ALA A 78 2.61 0.23 -16.04
N SER A 79 1.90 1.25 -15.51
CA SER A 79 2.54 2.51 -15.14
C SER A 79 3.49 2.36 -13.95
N SER A 80 3.18 1.48 -12.99
CA SER A 80 4.08 1.14 -11.89
C SER A 80 5.35 0.45 -12.40
N ASP A 81 5.21 -0.54 -13.26
CA ASP A 81 6.32 -1.28 -13.87
C ASP A 81 7.25 -0.36 -14.69
N ASP A 82 6.68 0.60 -15.43
CA ASP A 82 7.44 1.60 -16.19
C ASP A 82 8.26 2.52 -15.27
N ILE A 83 7.70 2.93 -14.12
CA ILE A 83 8.42 3.72 -13.12
C ILE A 83 9.60 2.91 -12.56
N GLU A 84 9.40 1.64 -12.24
CA GLU A 84 10.45 0.76 -11.75
C GLU A 84 11.57 0.57 -12.77
N ALA A 85 11.19 0.31 -14.01
CA ALA A 85 12.15 0.12 -15.08
C ALA A 85 13.01 1.36 -15.32
N PHE A 86 12.40 2.55 -15.27
CA PHE A 86 13.08 3.80 -15.60
C PHE A 86 13.84 4.41 -14.41
N LEU A 87 13.19 4.55 -13.26
CA LEU A 87 13.78 5.24 -12.11
C LEU A 87 14.60 4.33 -11.19
N PHE A 88 14.31 3.02 -11.17
CA PHE A 88 14.95 2.06 -10.26
C PHE A 88 15.76 0.97 -10.99
N GLY A 89 15.89 1.07 -12.31
CA GLY A 89 16.64 0.10 -13.10
C GLY A 89 16.01 -1.30 -13.18
N GLY A 90 14.68 -1.39 -13.01
CA GLY A 90 13.92 -2.64 -13.08
C GLY A 90 13.92 -3.46 -11.78
N GLY A 91 14.24 -2.84 -10.65
CA GLY A 91 14.06 -3.48 -9.33
C GLY A 91 12.61 -3.39 -8.88
N ASP A 92 12.09 -4.44 -8.25
CA ASP A 92 10.75 -4.50 -7.65
C ASP A 92 10.68 -3.62 -6.38
N GLN A 93 10.52 -2.31 -6.57
CA GLN A 93 10.40 -1.31 -5.52
C GLN A 93 8.94 -0.95 -5.23
N ILE A 94 8.07 -1.12 -6.24
CA ILE A 94 6.63 -0.89 -6.16
C ILE A 94 5.96 -2.27 -6.16
N GLY A 95 6.25 -3.08 -5.14
CA GLY A 95 5.74 -4.45 -5.08
C GLY A 95 4.22 -4.53 -5.13
N ASP A 96 3.69 -5.58 -5.74
CA ASP A 96 2.24 -5.86 -5.85
C ASP A 96 1.55 -5.89 -4.48
N ASP A 97 2.30 -6.17 -3.42
CA ASP A 97 1.82 -6.28 -2.04
C ASP A 97 1.50 -4.94 -1.36
N ILE A 98 1.98 -3.80 -1.92
CA ILE A 98 1.60 -2.48 -1.39
C ILE A 98 0.10 -2.18 -1.58
N GLY A 99 -0.54 -2.82 -2.57
CA GLY A 99 -1.96 -2.66 -2.88
C GLY A 99 -2.32 -1.32 -3.51
N TYR A 100 -1.36 -0.65 -4.15
CA TYR A 100 -1.54 0.60 -4.88
C TYR A 100 -0.81 0.54 -6.22
N ASN A 101 -1.46 1.01 -7.28
CA ASN A 101 -0.82 1.32 -8.55
C ASN A 101 -0.39 2.79 -8.55
N ILE A 102 0.71 3.09 -9.22
CA ILE A 102 1.31 4.43 -9.22
C ILE A 102 1.56 4.92 -10.65
N CYS A 103 1.35 6.20 -10.88
CA CYS A 103 1.75 6.89 -12.11
C CYS A 103 2.32 8.28 -11.82
N ILE A 104 3.02 8.85 -12.80
CA ILE A 104 3.61 10.18 -12.69
C ILE A 104 3.14 11.05 -13.85
N ALA A 105 2.44 12.14 -13.53
CA ALA A 105 1.99 13.14 -14.50
C ALA A 105 2.88 14.38 -14.47
N SER A 106 3.11 14.96 -15.64
CA SER A 106 3.66 16.31 -15.78
C SER A 106 2.57 17.33 -15.40
N THR A 107 2.88 18.30 -14.56
CA THR A 107 1.97 19.39 -14.19
C THR A 107 2.47 20.76 -14.67
N GLY A 108 3.32 20.76 -15.68
CA GLY A 108 3.93 21.95 -16.31
C GLY A 108 5.44 21.84 -16.41
N ALA A 109 6.08 22.86 -16.95
CA ALA A 109 7.52 22.89 -17.16
C ALA A 109 8.29 22.64 -15.86
N ALA A 110 9.11 21.59 -15.85
CA ALA A 110 9.89 21.15 -14.69
C ALA A 110 9.08 20.92 -13.41
N ASN A 111 7.85 20.38 -13.53
CA ASN A 111 7.01 20.03 -12.41
C ASN A 111 6.31 18.70 -12.65
N TYR A 112 6.04 17.95 -11.57
CA TYR A 112 5.37 16.65 -11.63
C TYR A 112 4.47 16.42 -10.43
N GLN A 113 3.59 15.45 -10.59
CA GLN A 113 2.72 14.91 -9.56
C GLN A 113 2.74 13.39 -9.63
N ILE A 114 2.96 12.75 -8.49
CA ILE A 114 2.85 11.30 -8.34
C ILE A 114 1.44 11.00 -7.84
N VAL A 115 0.75 10.10 -8.50
CA VAL A 115 -0.60 9.65 -8.14
C VAL A 115 -0.55 8.17 -7.83
N ALA A 116 -1.09 7.78 -6.69
CA ALA A 116 -1.22 6.38 -6.27
C ALA A 116 -2.68 6.06 -6.00
N THR A 117 -3.22 5.01 -6.60
CA THR A 117 -4.61 4.57 -6.42
C THR A 117 -4.64 3.14 -5.93
N GLU A 118 -5.43 2.88 -4.89
CA GLU A 118 -5.62 1.55 -4.33
C GLU A 118 -6.17 0.58 -5.38
N THR A 119 -5.64 -0.64 -5.40
CA THR A 119 -6.04 -1.68 -6.38
C THR A 119 -7.34 -2.39 -5.99
N ASP A 120 -7.72 -2.33 -4.72
CA ASP A 120 -8.85 -3.03 -4.16
C ASP A 120 -9.99 -2.05 -3.79
N GLY A 121 -11.24 -2.49 -3.96
CA GLY A 121 -12.41 -1.77 -3.48
C GLY A 121 -13.24 -1.07 -4.56
N SER A 122 -14.49 -0.77 -4.21
CA SER A 122 -15.45 -0.08 -5.10
C SER A 122 -15.21 1.43 -5.16
N ASN A 123 -14.55 2.00 -4.15
CA ASN A 123 -14.14 3.39 -4.05
C ASN A 123 -12.69 3.46 -3.60
N PRO A 124 -11.74 3.24 -4.53
CA PRO A 124 -10.32 3.15 -4.17
C PRO A 124 -9.81 4.49 -3.63
N CYS A 125 -9.00 4.41 -2.57
CA CYS A 125 -8.30 5.56 -2.03
C CYS A 125 -7.25 6.06 -3.02
N THR A 126 -7.23 7.37 -3.29
CA THR A 126 -6.23 8.00 -4.15
C THR A 126 -5.36 8.97 -3.35
N LEU A 127 -4.06 8.77 -3.46
CA LEU A 127 -3.04 9.60 -2.85
C LEU A 127 -2.32 10.40 -3.93
N THR A 128 -1.96 11.62 -3.62
CA THR A 128 -1.20 12.49 -4.51
C THR A 128 -0.01 13.08 -3.78
N LEU A 129 1.15 13.06 -4.41
CA LEU A 129 2.36 13.71 -3.93
C LEU A 129 2.87 14.67 -5.01
N THR A 130 2.92 15.96 -4.69
CA THR A 130 3.50 16.95 -5.59
C THR A 130 5.02 17.04 -5.43
N ARG A 131 5.71 17.55 -6.43
CA ARG A 131 7.15 17.83 -6.39
C ARG A 131 7.61 18.56 -5.11
N ASN A 132 6.77 19.45 -4.58
CA ASN A 132 7.09 20.23 -3.39
C ASN A 132 6.92 19.46 -2.06
N GLY A 133 6.63 18.16 -2.13
CA GLY A 133 6.45 17.30 -0.96
C GLY A 133 5.06 17.39 -0.31
N ASN A 134 4.09 18.05 -0.95
CA ASN A 134 2.73 18.13 -0.43
C ASN A 134 1.97 16.83 -0.74
N PHE A 135 1.53 16.14 0.31
CA PHE A 135 0.62 15.02 0.22
C PHE A 135 -0.83 15.48 0.29
N ALA A 136 -1.64 14.97 -0.63
CA ALA A 136 -3.09 15.03 -0.58
C ALA A 136 -3.68 13.63 -0.65
N ARG A 137 -4.87 13.44 -0.14
CA ARG A 137 -5.66 12.23 -0.25
C ARG A 137 -7.10 12.60 -0.58
N ASP A 138 -7.79 11.74 -1.30
CA ASP A 138 -9.19 11.96 -1.62
C ASP A 138 -10.12 11.58 -0.43
N ASN A 139 -11.43 11.76 -0.63
CA ASN A 139 -12.43 11.49 0.40
C ASN A 139 -12.69 9.98 0.63
N ASN A 140 -12.12 9.12 -0.20
CA ASN A 140 -12.29 7.65 -0.12
C ASN A 140 -11.24 7.01 0.79
N CYS A 141 -10.23 7.78 1.18
CA CYS A 141 -9.25 7.38 2.17
C CYS A 141 -9.84 7.57 3.58
#